data_11726913fa60d65f6db6842fea0f3d3f
#
_entry.id   11726913fa60d65f6db6842fea0f3d3f
#
_cell.length_a   1.000
_cell.length_b   1.000
_cell.length_c   1.000
_cell.angle_alpha   90.00
_cell.angle_beta   90.00
_cell.angle_gamma   90.00
#
_symmetry.space_group_name_H-M   'P 1'
#
loop_
_entity.id
_entity.type
_entity.pdbx_description
1 polymer ?
#
loop_
_entity_poly.entity_id
_entity_poly.type
_entity_poly.pdbx_seq_one_letter_code
_entity_poly.pdbx_strand_id
1 'polypeptide(L)'
;LAVAAGLGALCAMLALLPTLLAMPSTARALGTDYHFASSYAWPGWRYVYTLFVPDVFGTGEWRGAPWFGRWNHWEMAGYYQGAAALLLLLPGAFAGLRQPEPGSATRTRLQLERPALLVLAGLGLLAALGDAGPVHPLLYRYAPLYAALRCPARGLFVLVVAGPILAAWGAERVLGDS
;
A
#
# COMPACT_ATOMS: atom_id res chain seq x y z
N LEU A 1 -10.70 20.79 -0.79
CA LEU A 1 -9.57 19.87 -1.08
C LEU A 1 -8.25 20.40 -0.53
N ALA A 2 -7.87 21.68 -0.83
CA ALA A 2 -6.62 22.28 -0.36
C ALA A 2 -6.49 22.30 1.18
N VAL A 3 -7.57 22.65 1.90
CA VAL A 3 -7.60 22.66 3.37
C VAL A 3 -7.39 21.24 3.93
N ALA A 4 -8.08 20.24 3.37
CA ALA A 4 -7.91 18.84 3.80
C ALA A 4 -6.50 18.33 3.54
N ALA A 5 -5.93 18.66 2.38
CA ALA A 5 -4.54 18.30 2.05
C ALA A 5 -3.55 19.02 2.99
N GLY A 6 -3.79 20.30 3.31
CA GLY A 6 -2.96 21.05 4.26
C GLY A 6 -3.02 20.47 5.68
N LEU A 7 -4.19 20.14 6.17
CA LEU A 7 -4.35 19.48 7.48
C LEU A 7 -3.69 18.10 7.50
N GLY A 8 -3.85 17.30 6.43
CA GLY A 8 -3.19 16.02 6.30
C GLY A 8 -1.67 16.15 6.31
N ALA A 9 -1.11 17.13 5.60
CA ALA A 9 0.31 17.43 5.60
C ALA A 9 0.81 17.87 6.99
N LEU A 10 0.07 18.72 7.70
CA LEU A 10 0.41 19.13 9.06
C LEU A 10 0.43 17.92 10.02
N CYS A 11 -0.60 17.07 9.97
CA CYS A 11 -0.64 15.86 10.79
C CYS A 11 0.54 14.91 10.46
N ALA A 12 0.86 14.74 9.18
CA ALA A 12 2.01 13.95 8.76
C ALA A 12 3.33 14.56 9.26
N MET A 13 3.46 15.88 9.23
CA MET A 13 4.67 16.56 9.73
C MET A 13 4.86 16.41 11.24
N LEU A 14 3.80 16.36 12.05
CA LEU A 14 3.91 16.06 13.47
C LEU A 14 4.57 14.70 13.75
N ALA A 15 4.28 13.71 12.91
CA ALA A 15 4.90 12.39 13.01
C ALA A 15 6.29 12.31 12.36
N LEU A 16 6.46 12.97 11.21
CA LEU A 16 7.70 12.89 10.42
C LEU A 16 8.79 13.82 10.93
N LEU A 17 8.46 15.01 11.44
CA LEU A 17 9.44 16.00 11.86
C LEU A 17 10.41 15.49 12.93
N PRO A 18 9.96 14.85 14.04
CA PRO A 18 10.89 14.28 15.01
C PRO A 18 11.81 13.22 14.39
N THR A 19 11.28 12.41 13.48
CA THR A 19 12.05 11.38 12.77
C THR A 19 13.12 12.02 11.87
N LEU A 20 12.76 13.05 11.13
CA LEU A 20 13.68 13.77 10.24
C LEU A 20 14.76 14.51 11.04
N LEU A 21 14.40 15.12 12.17
CA LEU A 21 15.36 15.80 13.05
C LEU A 21 16.33 14.83 13.73
N ALA A 22 15.85 13.63 14.09
CA ALA A 22 16.69 12.60 14.69
C ALA A 22 17.55 11.85 13.66
N MET A 23 17.16 11.86 12.37
CA MET A 23 17.83 11.09 11.32
C MET A 23 19.34 11.33 11.23
N PRO A 24 19.87 12.58 11.29
CA PRO A 24 21.31 12.82 11.23
C PRO A 24 22.12 12.18 12.37
N SER A 25 21.49 11.93 13.51
CA SER A 25 22.13 11.30 14.68
C SER A 25 22.02 9.77 14.69
N THR A 26 21.36 9.18 13.69
CA THR A 26 21.17 7.73 13.60
C THR A 26 22.19 7.08 12.67
N ALA A 27 22.39 5.77 12.81
CA ALA A 27 23.21 4.99 11.90
C ALA A 27 22.72 5.04 10.42
N ARG A 28 21.55 5.62 10.18
CA ARG A 28 20.95 5.78 8.84
C ARG A 28 21.26 7.13 8.18
N ALA A 29 22.00 8.02 8.85
CA ALA A 29 22.30 9.37 8.36
C ALA A 29 22.98 9.38 6.99
N LEU A 30 23.84 8.40 6.72
CA LEU A 30 24.58 8.24 5.46
C LEU A 30 23.85 7.36 4.43
N GLY A 31 22.58 7.02 4.69
CA GLY A 31 21.88 5.99 3.95
C GLY A 31 22.20 4.59 4.48
N THR A 32 21.46 3.60 4.02
CA THR A 32 21.70 2.20 4.37
C THR A 32 22.22 1.45 3.15
N ASP A 33 23.00 0.39 3.41
CA ASP A 33 23.36 -0.53 2.34
C ASP A 33 22.12 -1.07 1.62
N TYR A 34 22.22 -1.26 0.30
CA TYR A 34 21.10 -1.70 -0.52
C TYR A 34 20.51 -3.03 -0.05
N HIS A 35 21.36 -3.99 0.35
CA HIS A 35 20.91 -5.27 0.87
C HIS A 35 20.10 -5.11 2.16
N PHE A 36 20.49 -4.18 3.03
CA PHE A 36 19.71 -3.87 4.23
C PHE A 36 18.41 -3.12 3.91
N ALA A 37 18.44 -2.18 2.98
CA ALA A 37 17.25 -1.44 2.55
C ALA A 37 16.22 -2.34 1.86
N SER A 38 16.66 -3.31 1.05
CA SER A 38 15.80 -4.30 0.38
C SER A 38 15.34 -5.45 1.28
N SER A 39 15.92 -5.54 2.49
CA SER A 39 15.49 -6.55 3.46
C SER A 39 14.01 -6.36 3.84
N TYR A 40 13.33 -7.45 4.16
CA TYR A 40 11.90 -7.45 4.46
C TYR A 40 11.02 -7.01 3.26
N ALA A 41 11.48 -7.34 2.05
CA ALA A 41 10.64 -7.28 0.86
C ALA A 41 9.52 -8.33 0.94
N TRP A 42 8.45 -8.07 0.22
CA TRP A 42 7.36 -9.03 0.09
C TRP A 42 7.88 -10.28 -0.65
N PRO A 43 7.85 -11.47 -0.03
CA PRO A 43 8.71 -12.58 -0.47
C PRO A 43 8.17 -13.35 -1.69
N GLY A 44 7.31 -12.73 -2.47
CA GLY A 44 6.85 -13.26 -3.73
C GLY A 44 5.39 -13.70 -3.76
N TRP A 45 4.96 -14.28 -4.87
CA TRP A 45 3.57 -14.53 -5.20
C TRP A 45 2.78 -15.39 -4.18
N ARG A 46 3.46 -16.28 -3.45
CA ARG A 46 2.82 -17.12 -2.42
C ARG A 46 2.20 -16.29 -1.31
N TYR A 47 2.72 -15.11 -1.05
CA TYR A 47 2.20 -14.23 -0.02
C TYR A 47 0.96 -13.44 -0.45
N VAL A 48 0.54 -13.54 -1.72
CA VAL A 48 -0.77 -13.06 -2.18
C VAL A 48 -1.90 -13.67 -1.34
N TYR A 49 -1.73 -14.91 -0.86
CA TYR A 49 -2.72 -15.53 0.02
C TYR A 49 -3.01 -14.72 1.28
N THR A 50 -2.04 -13.98 1.82
CA THR A 50 -2.23 -13.14 3.01
C THR A 50 -3.20 -11.99 2.79
N LEU A 51 -3.44 -11.59 1.55
CA LEU A 51 -4.43 -10.56 1.21
C LEU A 51 -5.86 -11.12 1.37
N PHE A 52 -6.06 -12.42 1.15
CA PHE A 52 -7.36 -13.10 1.15
C PHE A 52 -7.67 -13.80 2.47
N VAL A 53 -6.64 -14.39 3.07
CA VAL A 53 -6.77 -15.20 4.28
C VAL A 53 -5.79 -14.67 5.32
N PRO A 54 -6.30 -14.11 6.43
CA PRO A 54 -5.43 -13.72 7.53
C PRO A 54 -4.75 -14.97 8.09
N ASP A 55 -3.57 -14.78 8.62
CA ASP A 55 -2.84 -15.81 9.37
C ASP A 55 -2.57 -17.13 8.63
N VAL A 56 -2.64 -17.11 7.29
CA VAL A 56 -2.39 -18.29 6.46
C VAL A 56 -1.02 -18.94 6.71
N PHE A 57 -0.05 -18.16 7.19
CA PHE A 57 1.29 -18.64 7.60
C PHE A 57 1.47 -18.71 9.12
N GLY A 58 0.38 -18.68 9.87
CA GLY A 58 0.40 -18.62 11.32
C GLY A 58 0.38 -17.19 11.86
N THR A 59 0.15 -17.03 13.15
CA THR A 59 0.03 -15.72 13.80
C THR A 59 1.33 -15.26 14.44
N GLY A 60 2.27 -16.15 14.71
CA GLY A 60 3.47 -15.83 15.48
C GLY A 60 3.22 -15.50 16.95
N GLU A 61 1.96 -15.56 17.40
CA GLU A 61 1.60 -15.32 18.78
C GLU A 61 1.88 -16.53 19.67
N TRP A 62 2.21 -16.28 20.94
CA TRP A 62 2.51 -17.33 21.93
C TRP A 62 1.43 -18.41 22.04
N ARG A 63 0.16 -18.05 21.82
CA ARG A 63 -1.00 -18.95 21.90
C ARG A 63 -1.63 -19.32 20.57
N GLY A 64 -1.07 -18.81 19.47
CA GLY A 64 -1.56 -19.06 18.11
C GLY A 64 -0.81 -20.17 17.40
N ALA A 65 -1.17 -20.41 16.15
CA ALA A 65 -0.40 -21.29 15.28
C ALA A 65 1.00 -20.73 15.08
N PRO A 66 2.06 -21.54 15.20
CA PRO A 66 3.42 -21.04 15.02
C PRO A 66 3.59 -20.45 13.61
N TRP A 67 4.32 -19.35 13.53
CA TRP A 67 4.65 -18.75 12.26
C TRP A 67 5.63 -19.65 11.46
N PHE A 68 5.24 -20.03 10.27
CA PHE A 68 6.06 -20.82 9.36
C PHE A 68 6.42 -20.10 8.04
N GLY A 69 6.05 -18.82 7.96
CA GLY A 69 6.47 -17.94 6.87
C GLY A 69 7.87 -17.39 7.08
N ARG A 70 8.27 -16.48 6.21
CA ARG A 70 9.47 -15.68 6.43
C ARG A 70 9.27 -14.69 7.58
N TRP A 71 10.34 -14.09 8.02
CA TRP A 71 10.49 -13.19 9.17
C TRP A 71 9.70 -11.86 9.14
N ASN A 72 8.93 -11.59 8.09
CA ASN A 72 8.19 -10.34 7.87
C ASN A 72 6.69 -10.46 8.17
N HIS A 73 6.30 -11.36 9.06
CA HIS A 73 4.88 -11.64 9.26
C HIS A 73 4.06 -10.41 9.67
N TRP A 74 4.65 -9.51 10.44
CA TRP A 74 3.95 -8.30 10.86
C TRP A 74 3.59 -7.39 9.70
N GLU A 75 4.51 -7.22 8.77
CA GLU A 75 4.28 -6.42 7.57
C GLU A 75 3.28 -7.07 6.61
N MET A 76 3.04 -8.38 6.75
CA MET A 76 2.14 -9.13 5.88
C MET A 76 0.77 -9.35 6.48
N ALA A 77 0.68 -9.61 7.79
CA ALA A 77 -0.59 -9.78 8.48
C ALA A 77 -1.44 -8.50 8.46
N GLY A 78 -0.80 -7.34 8.47
CA GLY A 78 -1.48 -6.04 8.43
C GLY A 78 -2.13 -5.68 7.09
N TYR A 79 -1.91 -6.46 6.03
CA TYR A 79 -2.41 -6.15 4.68
C TYR A 79 -3.65 -6.92 4.27
N TYR A 80 -4.21 -7.73 5.16
CA TYR A 80 -5.48 -8.40 4.91
C TYR A 80 -6.60 -7.40 4.66
N GLN A 81 -7.24 -7.52 3.52
CA GLN A 81 -8.29 -6.61 3.06
C GLN A 81 -9.70 -7.19 3.23
N GLY A 82 -9.80 -8.47 3.56
CA GLY A 82 -11.07 -9.20 3.48
C GLY A 82 -11.35 -9.73 2.08
N ALA A 83 -11.71 -11.01 2.00
CA ALA A 83 -11.99 -11.66 0.72
C ALA A 83 -13.10 -10.95 -0.08
N ALA A 84 -14.16 -10.51 0.60
CA ALA A 84 -15.24 -9.76 -0.03
C ALA A 84 -14.77 -8.44 -0.63
N ALA A 85 -13.95 -7.69 0.09
CA ALA A 85 -13.40 -6.43 -0.41
C ALA A 85 -12.51 -6.64 -1.65
N LEU A 86 -11.70 -7.70 -1.66
CA LEU A 86 -10.85 -8.05 -2.81
C LEU A 86 -11.67 -8.48 -4.04
N LEU A 87 -12.77 -9.22 -3.84
CA LEU A 87 -13.68 -9.56 -4.92
C LEU A 87 -14.35 -8.31 -5.52
N LEU A 88 -14.76 -7.37 -4.69
CA LEU A 88 -15.34 -6.10 -5.11
C LEU A 88 -14.33 -5.14 -5.73
N LEU A 89 -13.04 -5.28 -5.39
CA LEU A 89 -11.98 -4.46 -5.97
C LEU A 89 -11.88 -4.65 -7.50
N LEU A 90 -12.10 -5.86 -8.02
CA LEU A 90 -12.06 -6.12 -9.45
C LEU A 90 -13.12 -5.32 -10.23
N PRO A 91 -14.42 -5.38 -9.91
CA PRO A 91 -15.40 -4.54 -10.59
C PRO A 91 -15.15 -3.04 -10.35
N GLY A 92 -14.63 -2.63 -9.19
CA GLY A 92 -14.24 -1.24 -8.94
C GLY A 92 -13.06 -0.78 -9.78
N ALA A 93 -12.09 -1.68 -10.02
CA ALA A 93 -10.92 -1.37 -10.82
C ALA A 93 -11.19 -1.37 -12.33
N PHE A 94 -12.00 -2.30 -12.83
CA PHE A 94 -12.14 -2.56 -14.26
C PHE A 94 -13.50 -2.18 -14.85
N ALA A 95 -14.59 -2.24 -14.09
CA ALA A 95 -15.89 -1.82 -14.60
C ALA A 95 -15.98 -0.30 -14.67
N GLY A 96 -16.53 0.22 -15.76
CA GLY A 96 -16.95 1.63 -15.80
C GLY A 96 -17.94 1.87 -14.65
N LEU A 97 -17.66 2.86 -13.82
CA LEU A 97 -18.64 3.34 -12.84
C LEU A 97 -19.93 3.69 -13.58
N ARG A 98 -21.09 3.49 -12.95
CA ARG A 98 -22.35 4.06 -13.43
C ARG A 98 -22.04 5.53 -13.73
N GLN A 99 -22.06 5.88 -15.00
CA GLN A 99 -21.54 7.17 -15.41
C GLN A 99 -22.45 8.25 -14.87
N PRO A 100 -21.99 9.11 -13.96
CA PRO A 100 -22.76 10.28 -13.59
C PRO A 100 -23.10 11.08 -14.84
N GLU A 101 -24.15 11.90 -14.78
CA GLU A 101 -24.57 12.74 -15.87
C GLU A 101 -23.38 13.38 -16.59
N PRO A 102 -23.38 13.42 -17.94
CA PRO A 102 -22.33 14.04 -18.71
C PRO A 102 -22.10 15.49 -18.26
N GLY A 103 -20.83 15.82 -17.94
CA GLY A 103 -20.48 17.17 -17.47
C GLY A 103 -20.56 17.41 -15.96
N SER A 104 -20.97 16.41 -15.17
CA SER A 104 -20.95 16.57 -13.71
C SER A 104 -19.51 16.60 -13.16
N ALA A 105 -19.27 17.46 -12.17
CA ALA A 105 -17.98 17.52 -11.47
C ALA A 105 -17.58 16.16 -10.85
N THR A 106 -18.57 15.38 -10.42
CA THR A 106 -18.40 14.03 -9.89
C THR A 106 -17.77 13.09 -10.93
N ARG A 107 -18.25 13.14 -12.17
CA ARG A 107 -17.70 12.32 -13.27
C ARG A 107 -16.24 12.65 -13.54
N THR A 108 -15.91 13.92 -13.65
CA THR A 108 -14.52 14.37 -13.89
C THR A 108 -13.60 13.93 -12.75
N ARG A 109 -14.07 14.05 -11.52
CA ARG A 109 -13.34 13.63 -10.33
C ARG A 109 -13.04 12.13 -10.34
N LEU A 110 -14.03 11.29 -10.56
CA LEU A 110 -13.88 9.83 -10.60
C LEU A 110 -12.99 9.37 -11.74
N GLN A 111 -13.04 10.04 -12.90
CA GLN A 111 -12.15 9.73 -14.04
C GLN A 111 -10.69 10.00 -13.75
N LEU A 112 -10.36 10.93 -12.84
CA LEU A 112 -8.98 11.23 -12.44
C LEU A 112 -8.54 10.41 -11.23
N GLU A 113 -9.40 10.26 -10.22
CA GLU A 113 -9.04 9.58 -8.97
C GLU A 113 -8.81 8.07 -9.15
N ARG A 114 -9.62 7.41 -9.96
CA ARG A 114 -9.52 5.96 -10.18
C ARG A 114 -8.18 5.54 -10.80
N PRO A 115 -7.74 6.07 -11.95
CA PRO A 115 -6.46 5.70 -12.50
C PRO A 115 -5.30 6.07 -11.57
N ALA A 116 -5.41 7.18 -10.85
CA ALA A 116 -4.41 7.57 -9.85
C ALA A 116 -4.28 6.54 -8.72
N LEU A 117 -5.41 6.06 -8.18
CA LEU A 117 -5.40 5.02 -7.15
C LEU A 117 -4.84 3.69 -7.67
N LEU A 118 -5.18 3.31 -8.91
CA LEU A 118 -4.64 2.09 -9.52
C LEU A 118 -3.14 2.19 -9.76
N VAL A 119 -2.65 3.33 -10.24
CA VAL A 119 -1.22 3.58 -10.43
C VAL A 119 -0.50 3.55 -9.08
N LEU A 120 -1.02 4.23 -8.06
CA LEU A 120 -0.44 4.24 -6.72
C LEU A 120 -0.41 2.83 -6.11
N ALA A 121 -1.51 2.08 -6.22
CA ALA A 121 -1.58 0.71 -5.74
C ALA A 121 -0.57 -0.20 -6.47
N GLY A 122 -0.46 -0.06 -7.78
CA GLY A 122 0.52 -0.79 -8.60
C GLY A 122 1.96 -0.44 -8.24
N LEU A 123 2.27 0.84 -8.07
CA LEU A 123 3.61 1.29 -7.64
C LEU A 123 3.94 0.79 -6.23
N GLY A 124 2.97 0.84 -5.30
CA GLY A 124 3.15 0.30 -3.95
C GLY A 124 3.44 -1.20 -3.95
N LEU A 125 2.69 -1.96 -4.76
CA LEU A 125 2.91 -3.39 -4.93
C LEU A 125 4.29 -3.69 -5.53
N LEU A 126 4.66 -3.00 -6.59
CA LEU A 126 5.97 -3.18 -7.24
C LEU A 126 7.13 -2.75 -6.34
N ALA A 127 6.95 -1.71 -5.54
CA ALA A 127 7.94 -1.31 -4.54
C ALA A 127 8.07 -2.37 -3.42
N ALA A 128 6.96 -2.98 -3.01
CA ALA A 128 6.95 -4.02 -1.98
C ALA A 128 7.74 -5.28 -2.37
N LEU A 129 7.88 -5.56 -3.67
CA LEU A 129 8.68 -6.69 -4.16
C LEU A 129 10.19 -6.54 -3.89
N GLY A 130 10.65 -5.35 -3.48
CA GLY A 130 12.07 -5.13 -3.20
C GLY A 130 12.95 -5.47 -4.41
N ASP A 131 13.94 -6.32 -4.21
CA ASP A 131 14.88 -6.75 -5.25
C ASP A 131 14.22 -7.51 -6.41
N ALA A 132 13.10 -8.17 -6.15
CA ALA A 132 12.36 -8.89 -7.19
C ALA A 132 11.55 -7.95 -8.11
N GLY A 133 11.43 -6.67 -7.74
CA GLY A 133 10.65 -5.67 -8.48
C GLY A 133 11.50 -4.51 -9.02
N PRO A 134 11.05 -3.83 -10.07
CA PRO A 134 11.83 -2.75 -10.69
C PRO A 134 11.76 -1.42 -9.92
N VAL A 135 10.73 -1.22 -9.11
CA VAL A 135 10.44 0.10 -8.50
C VAL A 135 11.37 0.38 -7.31
N HIS A 136 11.59 -0.60 -6.45
CA HIS A 136 12.44 -0.41 -5.27
C HIS A 136 13.87 0.00 -5.61
N PRO A 137 14.59 -0.65 -6.57
CA PRO A 137 15.93 -0.24 -6.97
C PRO A 137 15.97 1.20 -7.52
N LEU A 138 14.94 1.59 -8.28
CA LEU A 138 14.85 2.95 -8.82
C LEU A 138 14.62 3.98 -7.70
N LEU A 139 13.70 3.69 -6.77
CA LEU A 139 13.45 4.56 -5.63
C LEU A 139 14.69 4.67 -4.73
N TYR A 140 15.38 3.57 -4.48
CA TYR A 140 16.61 3.57 -3.68
C TYR A 140 17.68 4.48 -4.29
N ARG A 141 17.82 4.44 -5.63
CA ARG A 141 18.86 5.19 -6.34
C ARG A 141 18.52 6.66 -6.53
N TYR A 142 17.26 6.99 -6.78
CA TYR A 142 16.88 8.31 -7.26
C TYR A 142 15.97 9.10 -6.32
N ALA A 143 15.24 8.44 -5.42
CA ALA A 143 14.35 9.13 -4.51
C ALA A 143 15.11 9.60 -3.26
N PRO A 144 15.11 10.91 -2.97
CA PRO A 144 15.76 11.43 -1.77
C PRO A 144 15.15 10.79 -0.52
N LEU A 145 15.99 10.50 0.48
CA LEU A 145 15.63 9.88 1.76
C LEU A 145 15.15 8.41 1.66
N TYR A 146 14.82 7.90 0.47
CA TYR A 146 14.34 6.52 0.34
C TYR A 146 15.39 5.48 0.74
N ALA A 147 16.67 5.76 0.48
CA ALA A 147 17.80 4.92 0.89
C ALA A 147 17.94 4.77 2.43
N ALA A 148 17.32 5.64 3.21
CA ALA A 148 17.28 5.52 4.67
C ALA A 148 16.11 4.63 5.16
N LEU A 149 15.19 4.27 4.27
CA LEU A 149 14.04 3.42 4.60
C LEU A 149 14.43 1.95 4.50
N ARG A 150 13.68 1.13 5.21
CA ARG A 150 13.77 -0.32 5.23
C ARG A 150 12.38 -0.91 5.07
N CYS A 151 12.30 -2.18 4.80
CA CYS A 151 11.05 -2.93 4.68
C CYS A 151 10.23 -2.49 3.45
N PRO A 152 10.66 -2.85 2.23
CA PRO A 152 9.92 -2.56 1.00
C PRO A 152 8.47 -3.06 1.04
N ALA A 153 8.18 -4.15 1.78
CA ALA A 153 6.83 -4.67 1.97
C ALA A 153 5.84 -3.61 2.49
N ARG A 154 6.31 -2.56 3.15
CA ARG A 154 5.46 -1.42 3.55
C ARG A 154 4.83 -0.67 2.38
N GLY A 155 5.35 -0.84 1.16
CA GLY A 155 4.69 -0.36 -0.05
C GLY A 155 3.27 -0.89 -0.20
N LEU A 156 2.96 -2.06 0.37
CA LEU A 156 1.60 -2.62 0.41
C LEU A 156 0.61 -1.76 1.23
N PHE A 157 1.10 -0.86 2.09
CA PHE A 157 0.23 0.08 2.81
C PHE A 157 -0.65 0.90 1.86
N VAL A 158 -0.16 1.19 0.66
CA VAL A 158 -0.94 1.87 -0.37
C VAL A 158 -2.18 1.06 -0.76
N LEU A 159 -2.10 -0.27 -0.77
CA LEU A 159 -3.25 -1.15 -1.01
C LEU A 159 -4.28 -1.07 0.12
N VAL A 160 -3.83 -0.89 1.37
CA VAL A 160 -4.74 -0.72 2.52
C VAL A 160 -5.59 0.55 2.39
N VAL A 161 -5.05 1.58 1.74
CA VAL A 161 -5.77 2.84 1.49
C VAL A 161 -6.59 2.75 0.20
N ALA A 162 -5.99 2.32 -0.89
CA ALA A 162 -6.64 2.27 -2.20
C ALA A 162 -7.69 1.15 -2.32
N GLY A 163 -7.44 0.01 -1.69
CA GLY A 163 -8.29 -1.18 -1.77
C GLY A 163 -9.74 -0.94 -1.34
N PRO A 164 -9.99 -0.44 -0.13
CA PRO A 164 -11.34 -0.14 0.32
C PRO A 164 -12.10 0.87 -0.55
N ILE A 165 -11.39 1.87 -1.08
CA ILE A 165 -12.00 2.88 -1.98
C ILE A 165 -12.43 2.21 -3.29
N LEU A 166 -11.55 1.41 -3.88
CA LEU A 166 -11.86 0.67 -5.11
C LEU A 166 -12.96 -0.38 -4.86
N ALA A 167 -12.94 -1.05 -3.72
CA ALA A 167 -13.98 -2.01 -3.34
C ALA A 167 -15.34 -1.35 -3.13
N ALA A 168 -15.38 -0.15 -2.54
CA ALA A 168 -16.62 0.62 -2.40
C ALA A 168 -17.24 0.98 -3.76
N TRP A 169 -16.42 1.40 -4.72
CA TRP A 169 -16.88 1.63 -6.09
C TRP A 169 -17.32 0.34 -6.79
N GLY A 170 -16.67 -0.78 -6.49
CA GLY A 170 -17.09 -2.10 -6.96
C GLY A 170 -18.45 -2.52 -6.39
N ALA A 171 -18.65 -2.29 -5.10
CA ALA A 171 -19.93 -2.56 -4.44
C ALA A 171 -21.07 -1.72 -5.03
N GLU A 172 -20.83 -0.42 -5.23
CA GLU A 172 -21.79 0.48 -5.86
C GLU A 172 -22.16 0.01 -7.26
N ARG A 173 -21.19 -0.51 -8.02
CA ARG A 173 -21.43 -1.07 -9.35
C ARG A 173 -22.27 -2.34 -9.31
N VAL A 174 -21.96 -3.26 -8.40
CA VAL A 174 -22.62 -4.57 -8.34
C VAL A 174 -24.02 -4.48 -7.72
N LEU A 175 -24.17 -3.64 -6.67
CA LEU A 175 -25.41 -3.52 -5.92
C LEU A 175 -26.33 -2.41 -6.46
N GLY A 176 -25.79 -1.42 -7.15
CA GLY A 176 -26.57 -0.29 -7.67
C GLY A 176 -27.34 -0.58 -8.94
N ASP A 177 -27.14 -1.75 -9.56
CA ASP A 177 -27.91 -2.20 -10.74
C ASP A 177 -29.18 -3.02 -10.35
N SER A 178 -29.50 -3.11 -9.05
CA SER A 178 -30.74 -3.67 -8.50
C SER A 178 -31.66 -2.55 -8.08
#